data_ef94884101b40e58daf86c766f1bed7c
#
_entry.id   ef94884101b40e58daf86c766f1bed7c
#
_cell.length_a   1.000
_cell.length_b   1.000
_cell.length_c   1.000
_cell.angle_alpha   90.00
_cell.angle_beta   90.00
_cell.angle_gamma   90.00
#
_symmetry.space_group_name_H-M   'P 1'
#
loop_
_entity.id
_entity.type
_entity.pdbx_description
1 polymer ?
#
loop_
_entity_poly.entity_id
_entity_poly.type
_entity_poly.pdbx_seq_one_letter_code
_entity_poly.pdbx_strand_id
1 'polypeptide(L)'
;GNGVKKDYNQAFPWFKSAAEKGITEAQYWMGNCYYEGRGTKQDYNEAFRWYKPAAEQGLPEAQYMLGNCYYYGRGVKQDYNEAFRWFKAAAEQGNADAQCNLGICYYYEQGVKQDYNEAFRWYKAAAEQGDAYAQYNLGYCYYYGQGVKQDYYEAFRWYKPAAEQGLAEAQNNLGICYLNGEGVKQDYYEAFRWFKAAAEQGDAEAQNNLGNCYYLGVGVNQDYNEAFRLYKAAAEQGNADAQCRIGNCYYLGEGVKQDYNEAFRWFKAA
;
A
#
# COMPACT_ATOMS: atom_id res chain seq x y z
N GLY A 1 -10.10 -5.38 25.23
CA GLY A 1 -10.63 -5.83 26.49
C GLY A 1 -9.60 -5.78 27.60
N ASN A 2 -9.70 -4.80 28.48
CA ASN A 2 -8.85 -4.76 29.68
C ASN A 2 -9.19 -5.96 30.56
N GLY A 3 -8.28 -6.97 30.60
CA GLY A 3 -8.36 -8.13 31.49
C GLY A 3 -9.25 -9.30 31.03
N VAL A 4 -9.90 -9.22 29.86
CA VAL A 4 -10.76 -10.29 29.33
C VAL A 4 -10.34 -10.62 27.89
N LYS A 5 -10.33 -11.91 27.53
CA LYS A 5 -10.09 -12.36 26.16
C LYS A 5 -11.16 -11.74 25.25
N LYS A 6 -10.75 -11.14 24.12
CA LYS A 6 -11.67 -10.57 23.12
C LYS A 6 -12.59 -11.68 22.59
N ASP A 7 -13.89 -11.57 22.83
CA ASP A 7 -14.93 -12.45 22.30
C ASP A 7 -15.97 -11.62 21.55
N TYR A 8 -15.88 -11.63 20.23
CA TYR A 8 -16.78 -10.87 19.38
C TYR A 8 -18.19 -11.44 19.35
N ASN A 9 -18.37 -12.75 19.57
CA ASN A 9 -19.70 -13.36 19.62
C ASN A 9 -20.48 -12.87 20.84
N GLN A 10 -19.82 -12.73 21.97
CA GLN A 10 -20.41 -12.16 23.18
C GLN A 10 -20.59 -10.65 23.08
N ALA A 11 -19.70 -9.92 22.41
CA ALA A 11 -19.79 -8.47 22.28
C ALA A 11 -20.87 -8.01 21.28
N PHE A 12 -21.10 -8.79 20.22
CA PHE A 12 -22.04 -8.42 19.15
C PHE A 12 -23.46 -8.06 19.63
N PRO A 13 -24.14 -8.85 20.49
CA PRO A 13 -25.48 -8.49 20.97
C PRO A 13 -25.51 -7.17 21.75
N TRP A 14 -24.44 -6.86 22.49
CA TRP A 14 -24.33 -5.61 23.24
C TRP A 14 -24.14 -4.41 22.32
N PHE A 15 -23.27 -4.53 21.32
CA PHE A 15 -23.13 -3.49 20.28
C PHE A 15 -24.45 -3.26 19.55
N LYS A 16 -25.15 -4.34 19.17
CA LYS A 16 -26.45 -4.26 18.49
C LYS A 16 -27.47 -3.49 19.31
N SER A 17 -27.65 -3.85 20.59
CA SER A 17 -28.61 -3.18 21.48
C SER A 17 -28.30 -1.69 21.68
N ALA A 18 -26.99 -1.33 21.75
CA ALA A 18 -26.57 0.06 21.88
C ALA A 18 -26.72 0.85 20.56
N ALA A 19 -26.37 0.23 19.44
CA ALA A 19 -26.48 0.83 18.11
C ALA A 19 -27.95 1.10 17.72
N GLU A 20 -28.87 0.19 18.04
CA GLU A 20 -30.32 0.37 17.84
C GLU A 20 -30.89 1.54 18.66
N LYS A 21 -30.22 1.93 19.75
CA LYS A 21 -30.56 3.12 20.55
C LYS A 21 -29.90 4.39 20.01
N GLY A 22 -29.17 4.32 18.87
CA GLY A 22 -28.57 5.47 18.23
C GLY A 22 -27.20 5.88 18.79
N ILE A 23 -26.55 5.04 19.62
CA ILE A 23 -25.20 5.33 20.14
C ILE A 23 -24.20 5.24 18.97
N THR A 24 -23.58 6.37 18.65
CA THR A 24 -22.72 6.56 17.47
C THR A 24 -21.57 5.56 17.40
N GLU A 25 -20.81 5.41 18.49
CA GLU A 25 -19.69 4.47 18.55
C GLU A 25 -20.15 3.02 18.40
N ALA A 26 -21.33 2.69 18.95
CA ALA A 26 -21.88 1.35 18.81
C ALA A 26 -22.32 1.06 17.36
N GLN A 27 -22.86 2.05 16.65
CA GLN A 27 -23.19 1.94 15.22
C GLN A 27 -21.93 1.71 14.40
N TYR A 28 -20.85 2.44 14.66
CA TYR A 28 -19.53 2.20 14.03
C TYR A 28 -19.01 0.78 14.30
N TRP A 29 -19.04 0.31 15.56
CA TRP A 29 -18.62 -1.05 15.89
C TRP A 29 -19.51 -2.14 15.26
N MET A 30 -20.80 -1.90 15.13
CA MET A 30 -21.68 -2.78 14.36
C MET A 30 -21.27 -2.84 12.88
N GLY A 31 -20.97 -1.69 12.29
CA GLY A 31 -20.39 -1.64 10.94
C GLY A 31 -19.14 -2.49 10.80
N ASN A 32 -18.19 -2.39 11.75
CA ASN A 32 -16.97 -3.19 11.77
C ASN A 32 -17.26 -4.69 11.93
N CYS A 33 -18.19 -5.08 12.79
CA CYS A 33 -18.59 -6.47 12.95
C CYS A 33 -19.07 -7.09 11.64
N TYR A 34 -19.92 -6.40 10.92
CA TYR A 34 -20.39 -6.86 9.61
C TYR A 34 -19.32 -6.77 8.51
N TYR A 35 -18.51 -5.72 8.52
CA TYR A 35 -17.46 -5.53 7.52
C TYR A 35 -16.39 -6.63 7.56
N GLU A 36 -16.02 -7.08 8.76
CA GLU A 36 -14.97 -8.07 8.99
C GLU A 36 -15.52 -9.49 9.27
N GLY A 37 -16.83 -9.63 9.48
CA GLY A 37 -17.44 -10.90 9.87
C GLY A 37 -17.13 -11.31 11.32
N ARG A 38 -16.95 -10.34 12.22
CA ARG A 38 -16.61 -10.59 13.63
C ARG A 38 -17.87 -10.69 14.49
N GLY A 39 -18.14 -11.88 15.04
CA GLY A 39 -19.36 -12.16 15.81
C GLY A 39 -20.61 -12.30 14.96
N THR A 40 -20.51 -12.20 13.65
CA THR A 40 -21.56 -12.37 12.66
C THR A 40 -20.95 -12.77 11.31
N LYS A 41 -21.78 -13.17 10.33
CA LYS A 41 -21.33 -13.35 8.96
C LYS A 41 -21.00 -11.99 8.32
N GLN A 42 -19.92 -11.94 7.52
CA GLN A 42 -19.56 -10.75 6.76
C GLN A 42 -20.70 -10.32 5.84
N ASP A 43 -21.08 -9.04 5.91
CA ASP A 43 -22.11 -8.44 5.07
C ASP A 43 -21.81 -6.94 4.89
N TYR A 44 -21.34 -6.56 3.70
CA TYR A 44 -21.00 -5.18 3.39
C TYR A 44 -22.23 -4.26 3.30
N ASN A 45 -23.43 -4.79 2.97
CA ASN A 45 -24.67 -3.98 2.94
C ASN A 45 -25.06 -3.57 4.37
N GLU A 46 -25.01 -4.53 5.31
CA GLU A 46 -25.26 -4.21 6.71
C GLU A 46 -24.13 -3.31 7.28
N ALA A 47 -22.86 -3.54 6.92
CA ALA A 47 -21.77 -2.65 7.34
C ALA A 47 -22.02 -1.21 6.90
N PHE A 48 -22.33 -0.98 5.63
CA PHE A 48 -22.67 0.34 5.09
C PHE A 48 -23.85 0.97 5.83
N ARG A 49 -24.89 0.18 6.06
CA ARG A 49 -26.10 0.65 6.75
C ARG A 49 -25.82 1.15 8.17
N TRP A 50 -24.88 0.53 8.87
CA TRP A 50 -24.47 0.94 10.22
C TRP A 50 -23.44 2.05 10.25
N TYR A 51 -22.50 2.12 9.28
CA TYR A 51 -21.55 3.22 9.20
C TYR A 51 -22.24 4.56 8.87
N LYS A 52 -23.27 4.54 8.02
CA LYS A 52 -23.94 5.75 7.54
C LYS A 52 -24.43 6.65 8.67
N PRO A 53 -25.28 6.19 9.60
CA PRO A 53 -25.78 7.05 10.69
C PRO A 53 -24.65 7.50 11.64
N ALA A 54 -23.62 6.69 11.88
CA ALA A 54 -22.49 7.09 12.69
C ALA A 54 -21.65 8.19 12.00
N ALA A 55 -21.46 8.10 10.69
CA ALA A 55 -20.78 9.11 9.89
C ALA A 55 -21.56 10.42 9.81
N GLU A 56 -22.89 10.34 9.66
CA GLU A 56 -23.80 11.51 9.66
C GLU A 56 -23.81 12.21 11.02
N GLN A 57 -23.55 11.50 12.11
CA GLN A 57 -23.36 12.06 13.45
C GLN A 57 -21.96 12.64 13.68
N GLY A 58 -21.09 12.58 12.68
CA GLY A 58 -19.78 13.24 12.68
C GLY A 58 -18.61 12.40 13.18
N LEU A 59 -18.77 11.09 13.46
CA LEU A 59 -17.67 10.24 13.91
C LEU A 59 -16.63 10.04 12.79
N PRO A 60 -15.37 10.52 12.94
CA PRO A 60 -14.37 10.51 11.87
C PRO A 60 -14.05 9.10 11.36
N GLU A 61 -13.96 8.11 12.25
CA GLU A 61 -13.71 6.71 11.89
C GLU A 61 -14.84 6.13 11.04
N ALA A 62 -16.11 6.48 11.36
CA ALA A 62 -17.26 6.05 10.58
C ALA A 62 -17.32 6.77 9.22
N GLN A 63 -16.96 8.05 9.16
CA GLN A 63 -16.86 8.81 7.92
C GLN A 63 -15.80 8.20 7.00
N TYR A 64 -14.62 7.86 7.53
CA TYR A 64 -13.58 7.16 6.81
C TYR A 64 -14.06 5.80 6.26
N MET A 65 -14.69 4.98 7.10
CA MET A 65 -15.22 3.67 6.66
C MET A 65 -16.36 3.81 5.64
N LEU A 66 -17.21 4.82 5.76
CA LEU A 66 -18.24 5.11 4.77
C LEU A 66 -17.62 5.58 3.44
N GLY A 67 -16.56 6.39 3.49
CA GLY A 67 -15.76 6.75 2.34
C GLY A 67 -15.18 5.52 1.63
N ASN A 68 -14.62 4.57 2.39
CA ASN A 68 -14.13 3.29 1.86
C ASN A 68 -15.24 2.45 1.21
N CYS A 69 -16.44 2.43 1.80
CA CYS A 69 -17.58 1.73 1.20
C CYS A 69 -17.89 2.28 -0.20
N TYR A 70 -17.93 3.59 -0.35
CA TYR A 70 -18.16 4.23 -1.65
C TYR A 70 -16.96 4.04 -2.60
N TYR A 71 -15.73 4.14 -2.09
CA TYR A 71 -14.51 4.01 -2.89
C TYR A 71 -14.37 2.63 -3.54
N TYR A 72 -14.67 1.56 -2.78
CA TYR A 72 -14.55 0.18 -3.25
C TYR A 72 -15.87 -0.44 -3.73
N GLY A 73 -17.00 0.27 -3.62
CA GLY A 73 -18.31 -0.28 -3.96
C GLY A 73 -18.77 -1.39 -2.99
N ARG A 74 -18.41 -1.29 -1.71
CA ARG A 74 -18.74 -2.30 -0.69
C ARG A 74 -20.04 -1.94 0.03
N GLY A 75 -21.10 -2.70 -0.24
CA GLY A 75 -22.44 -2.45 0.32
C GLY A 75 -23.18 -1.27 -0.30
N VAL A 76 -22.60 -0.65 -1.31
CA VAL A 76 -23.16 0.46 -2.08
C VAL A 76 -22.50 0.49 -3.46
N LYS A 77 -23.12 1.09 -4.46
CA LYS A 77 -22.49 1.33 -5.76
C LYS A 77 -21.27 2.24 -5.59
N GLN A 78 -20.16 1.88 -6.23
CA GLN A 78 -18.95 2.70 -6.23
C GLN A 78 -19.24 4.13 -6.70
N ASP A 79 -18.77 5.10 -5.92
CA ASP A 79 -18.90 6.53 -6.21
C ASP A 79 -17.73 7.30 -5.60
N TYR A 80 -16.80 7.72 -6.45
CA TYR A 80 -15.61 8.47 -5.99
C TYR A 80 -15.94 9.88 -5.49
N ASN A 81 -17.05 10.52 -5.94
CA ASN A 81 -17.45 11.83 -5.43
C ASN A 81 -17.93 11.72 -3.98
N GLU A 82 -18.76 10.72 -3.68
CA GLU A 82 -19.18 10.45 -2.31
C GLU A 82 -18.01 10.01 -1.44
N ALA A 83 -17.11 9.14 -1.95
CA ALA A 83 -15.90 8.73 -1.24
C ALA A 83 -15.04 9.94 -0.87
N PHE A 84 -14.74 10.82 -1.83
CA PHE A 84 -14.00 12.07 -1.60
C PHE A 84 -14.65 12.94 -0.53
N ARG A 85 -15.97 13.13 -0.58
CA ARG A 85 -16.69 13.94 0.39
C ARG A 85 -16.54 13.40 1.82
N TRP A 86 -16.67 12.09 2.00
CA TRP A 86 -16.55 11.45 3.30
C TRP A 86 -15.10 11.39 3.81
N PHE A 87 -14.14 11.10 2.94
CA PHE A 87 -12.71 11.20 3.29
C PHE A 87 -12.34 12.63 3.72
N LYS A 88 -12.82 13.65 3.01
CA LYS A 88 -12.58 15.04 3.36
C LYS A 88 -13.15 15.37 4.74
N ALA A 89 -14.39 14.97 5.04
CA ALA A 89 -15.00 15.19 6.33
C ALA A 89 -14.21 14.56 7.50
N ALA A 90 -13.72 13.34 7.32
CA ALA A 90 -12.89 12.67 8.32
C ALA A 90 -11.47 13.27 8.42
N ALA A 91 -10.87 13.61 7.28
CA ALA A 91 -9.51 14.18 7.21
C ALA A 91 -9.43 15.56 7.87
N GLU A 92 -10.45 16.40 7.70
CA GLU A 92 -10.55 17.72 8.36
C GLU A 92 -10.67 17.61 9.89
N GLN A 93 -11.12 16.46 10.40
CA GLN A 93 -11.13 16.13 11.83
C GLN A 93 -9.83 15.46 12.31
N GLY A 94 -8.83 15.31 11.44
CA GLY A 94 -7.52 14.77 11.80
C GLY A 94 -7.35 13.26 11.66
N ASN A 95 -8.33 12.53 11.09
CA ASN A 95 -8.18 11.09 10.85
C ASN A 95 -7.06 10.84 9.81
N ALA A 96 -5.97 10.18 10.22
CA ALA A 96 -4.78 9.98 9.39
C ALA A 96 -5.06 9.10 8.15
N ASP A 97 -5.80 8.01 8.31
CA ASP A 97 -6.18 7.13 7.20
C ASP A 97 -6.99 7.90 6.14
N ALA A 98 -7.93 8.75 6.59
CA ALA A 98 -8.73 9.59 5.71
C ALA A 98 -7.89 10.68 5.03
N GLN A 99 -6.92 11.27 5.72
CA GLN A 99 -5.98 12.23 5.12
C GLN A 99 -5.14 11.58 4.02
N CYS A 100 -4.62 10.36 4.26
CA CYS A 100 -3.91 9.58 3.24
C CYS A 100 -4.80 9.32 2.03
N ASN A 101 -6.03 8.81 2.23
CA ASN A 101 -6.96 8.53 1.14
C ASN A 101 -7.44 9.81 0.41
N LEU A 102 -7.57 10.92 1.10
CA LEU A 102 -7.87 12.22 0.47
C LEU A 102 -6.69 12.66 -0.43
N GLY A 103 -5.46 12.45 0.01
CA GLY A 103 -4.26 12.63 -0.81
C GLY A 103 -4.30 11.78 -2.07
N ILE A 104 -4.69 10.50 -1.95
CA ILE A 104 -4.87 9.58 -3.09
C ILE A 104 -5.94 10.11 -4.05
N CYS A 105 -7.07 10.59 -3.54
CA CYS A 105 -8.13 11.16 -4.38
C CYS A 105 -7.62 12.34 -5.22
N TYR A 106 -6.90 13.28 -4.63
CA TYR A 106 -6.30 14.39 -5.37
C TYR A 106 -5.21 13.95 -6.35
N TYR A 107 -4.41 12.92 -5.98
CA TYR A 107 -3.33 12.43 -6.82
C TYR A 107 -3.83 11.75 -8.09
N TYR A 108 -4.88 10.91 -7.99
CA TYR A 108 -5.42 10.09 -9.08
C TYR A 108 -6.72 10.61 -9.70
N GLU A 109 -7.13 11.85 -9.40
CA GLU A 109 -8.37 12.45 -9.93
C GLU A 109 -9.65 11.64 -9.57
N GLN A 110 -9.71 11.14 -8.35
CA GLN A 110 -10.82 10.31 -7.89
C GLN A 110 -11.84 11.14 -7.10
N GLY A 111 -12.96 11.50 -7.76
CA GLY A 111 -14.02 12.33 -7.18
C GLY A 111 -13.67 13.81 -7.02
N VAL A 112 -12.51 14.24 -7.51
CA VAL A 112 -12.03 15.61 -7.48
C VAL A 112 -11.04 15.80 -8.62
N LYS A 113 -10.88 17.02 -9.14
CA LYS A 113 -9.84 17.33 -10.13
C LYS A 113 -8.45 17.09 -9.53
N GLN A 114 -7.56 16.51 -10.32
CA GLN A 114 -6.18 16.24 -9.92
C GLN A 114 -5.48 17.52 -9.42
N ASP A 115 -4.85 17.41 -8.26
CA ASP A 115 -4.03 18.48 -7.68
C ASP A 115 -2.91 17.86 -6.81
N TYR A 116 -1.69 17.84 -7.34
CA TYR A 116 -0.53 17.30 -6.64
C TYR A 116 -0.12 18.13 -5.41
N ASN A 117 -0.43 19.44 -5.37
CA ASN A 117 -0.13 20.26 -4.18
C ASN A 117 -1.05 19.88 -3.02
N GLU A 118 -2.35 19.70 -3.31
CA GLU A 118 -3.30 19.21 -2.30
C GLU A 118 -2.97 17.77 -1.88
N ALA A 119 -2.62 16.89 -2.83
CA ALA A 119 -2.20 15.53 -2.51
C ALA A 119 -0.99 15.53 -1.55
N PHE A 120 0.05 16.29 -1.88
CA PHE A 120 1.24 16.47 -1.03
C PHE A 120 0.88 16.97 0.37
N ARG A 121 0.02 17.98 0.46
CA ARG A 121 -0.41 18.56 1.75
C ARG A 121 -1.08 17.51 2.64
N TRP A 122 -1.98 16.71 2.07
CA TRP A 122 -2.72 15.71 2.82
C TRP A 122 -1.84 14.49 3.18
N TYR A 123 -0.97 14.04 2.27
CA TYR A 123 0.03 13.02 2.61
C TYR A 123 0.94 13.47 3.74
N LYS A 124 1.39 14.73 3.72
CA LYS A 124 2.23 15.27 4.80
C LYS A 124 1.51 15.24 6.13
N ALA A 125 0.24 15.68 6.19
CA ALA A 125 -0.56 15.66 7.41
C ALA A 125 -0.72 14.26 8.01
N ALA A 126 -0.96 13.24 7.18
CA ALA A 126 -1.06 11.85 7.61
C ALA A 126 0.30 11.24 7.99
N ALA A 127 1.35 11.54 7.20
CA ALA A 127 2.71 11.05 7.44
C ALA A 127 3.30 11.54 8.77
N GLU A 128 3.03 12.80 9.15
CA GLU A 128 3.42 13.38 10.43
C GLU A 128 2.72 12.70 11.62
N GLN A 129 1.58 12.05 11.41
CA GLN A 129 0.90 11.20 12.39
C GLN A 129 1.43 9.76 12.42
N GLY A 130 2.36 9.41 11.54
CA GLY A 130 3.00 8.09 11.50
C GLY A 130 2.36 7.08 10.53
N ASP A 131 1.39 7.47 9.72
CA ASP A 131 0.80 6.59 8.71
C ASP A 131 1.84 6.14 7.68
N ALA A 132 2.07 4.83 7.55
CA ALA A 132 3.12 4.27 6.71
C ALA A 132 2.86 4.50 5.21
N TYR A 133 1.62 4.40 4.76
CA TYR A 133 1.26 4.65 3.36
C TYR A 133 1.41 6.12 3.01
N ALA A 134 1.04 7.02 3.92
CA ALA A 134 1.24 8.45 3.72
C ALA A 134 2.73 8.83 3.71
N GLN A 135 3.55 8.24 4.58
CA GLN A 135 5.00 8.42 4.58
C GLN A 135 5.62 7.97 3.24
N TYR A 136 5.20 6.80 2.73
CA TYR A 136 5.60 6.32 1.41
C TYR A 136 5.19 7.28 0.30
N ASN A 137 3.92 7.69 0.25
CA ASN A 137 3.41 8.61 -0.77
C ASN A 137 4.08 9.99 -0.70
N LEU A 138 4.37 10.47 0.51
CA LEU A 138 5.10 11.72 0.70
C LEU A 138 6.55 11.61 0.20
N GLY A 139 7.22 10.48 0.49
CA GLY A 139 8.53 10.15 -0.07
C GLY A 139 8.50 10.12 -1.61
N TYR A 140 7.45 9.53 -2.18
CA TYR A 140 7.22 9.48 -3.63
C TYR A 140 7.05 10.88 -4.23
N CYS A 141 6.27 11.75 -3.57
CA CYS A 141 6.12 13.15 -3.99
C CYS A 141 7.46 13.89 -4.04
N TYR A 142 8.30 13.74 -3.03
CA TYR A 142 9.65 14.33 -3.03
C TYR A 142 10.57 13.71 -4.07
N TYR A 143 10.49 12.38 -4.27
CA TYR A 143 11.35 11.68 -5.23
C TYR A 143 11.11 12.13 -6.68
N TYR A 144 9.84 12.34 -7.06
CA TYR A 144 9.45 12.72 -8.42
C TYR A 144 9.14 14.22 -8.59
N GLY A 145 9.18 15.01 -7.52
CA GLY A 145 8.85 16.44 -7.58
C GLY A 145 7.36 16.72 -7.83
N GLN A 146 6.47 15.92 -7.27
CA GLN A 146 5.02 16.05 -7.47
C GLN A 146 4.37 16.81 -6.32
N GLY A 147 3.85 18.01 -6.63
CA GLY A 147 3.30 18.94 -5.62
C GLY A 147 4.35 19.59 -4.72
N VAL A 148 5.62 19.30 -4.96
CA VAL A 148 6.77 19.84 -4.23
C VAL A 148 8.01 19.80 -5.13
N LYS A 149 9.02 20.63 -4.86
CA LYS A 149 10.32 20.50 -5.55
C LYS A 149 10.95 19.15 -5.22
N GLN A 150 11.49 18.48 -6.26
CA GLN A 150 12.22 17.22 -6.10
C GLN A 150 13.35 17.36 -5.07
N ASP A 151 13.39 16.40 -4.14
CA ASP A 151 14.40 16.32 -3.10
C ASP A 151 14.60 14.87 -2.66
N TYR A 152 15.69 14.24 -3.10
CA TYR A 152 15.99 12.85 -2.77
C TYR A 152 16.31 12.62 -1.29
N TYR A 153 16.85 13.65 -0.59
CA TYR A 153 17.12 13.54 0.84
C TYR A 153 15.80 13.46 1.64
N GLU A 154 14.83 14.32 1.33
CA GLU A 154 13.51 14.25 1.95
C GLU A 154 12.78 12.95 1.52
N ALA A 155 12.90 12.51 0.26
CA ALA A 155 12.34 11.23 -0.18
C ALA A 155 12.87 10.06 0.67
N PHE A 156 14.19 9.94 0.80
CA PHE A 156 14.83 8.93 1.65
C PHE A 156 14.34 9.02 3.11
N ARG A 157 14.28 10.23 3.64
CA ARG A 157 13.86 10.48 5.02
C ARG A 157 12.44 9.99 5.30
N TRP A 158 11.53 10.06 4.32
CA TRP A 158 10.15 9.62 4.45
C TRP A 158 9.96 8.14 4.07
N TYR A 159 10.70 7.60 3.11
CA TYR A 159 10.66 6.16 2.83
C TYR A 159 11.15 5.31 4.00
N LYS A 160 12.16 5.79 4.73
CA LYS A 160 12.78 5.02 5.81
C LYS A 160 11.77 4.59 6.90
N PRO A 161 11.00 5.48 7.56
CA PRO A 161 10.05 5.08 8.59
C PRO A 161 8.91 4.19 8.02
N ALA A 162 8.48 4.39 6.78
CA ALA A 162 7.50 3.51 6.13
C ALA A 162 8.05 2.10 5.92
N ALA A 163 9.31 1.99 5.48
CA ALA A 163 10.01 0.72 5.30
C ALA A 163 10.25 -0.01 6.63
N GLU A 164 10.61 0.72 7.68
CA GLU A 164 10.79 0.20 9.04
C GLU A 164 9.47 -0.32 9.65
N GLN A 165 8.34 0.25 9.25
CA GLN A 165 7.00 -0.26 9.57
C GLN A 165 6.59 -1.49 8.75
N GLY A 166 7.42 -1.92 7.80
CA GLY A 166 7.22 -3.14 7.03
C GLY A 166 6.52 -2.96 5.68
N LEU A 167 6.26 -1.71 5.21
CA LEU A 167 5.64 -1.48 3.92
C LEU A 167 6.58 -1.89 2.78
N ALA A 168 6.20 -2.90 1.99
CA ALA A 168 7.06 -3.51 0.96
C ALA A 168 7.47 -2.51 -0.13
N GLU A 169 6.55 -1.69 -0.61
CA GLU A 169 6.82 -0.65 -1.60
C GLU A 169 7.84 0.38 -1.09
N ALA A 170 7.74 0.74 0.19
CA ALA A 170 8.71 1.66 0.81
C ALA A 170 10.08 1.00 1.00
N GLN A 171 10.12 -0.29 1.35
CA GLN A 171 11.36 -1.07 1.43
C GLN A 171 12.04 -1.16 0.06
N ASN A 172 11.29 -1.42 -1.01
CA ASN A 172 11.83 -1.42 -2.36
C ASN A 172 12.43 -0.05 -2.73
N ASN A 173 11.68 1.03 -2.50
CA ASN A 173 12.16 2.38 -2.84
C ASN A 173 13.34 2.83 -1.97
N LEU A 174 13.38 2.42 -0.70
CA LEU A 174 14.55 2.64 0.15
C LEU A 174 15.78 1.88 -0.36
N GLY A 175 15.58 0.65 -0.84
CA GLY A 175 16.62 -0.12 -1.54
C GLY A 175 17.17 0.60 -2.78
N ILE A 176 16.29 1.21 -3.58
CA ILE A 176 16.67 2.02 -4.74
C ILE A 176 17.51 3.24 -4.32
N CYS A 177 17.10 3.95 -3.26
CA CYS A 177 17.86 5.07 -2.72
C CYS A 177 19.28 4.66 -2.33
N TYR A 178 19.46 3.54 -1.65
CA TYR A 178 20.79 3.02 -1.31
C TYR A 178 21.58 2.54 -2.53
N LEU A 179 20.91 1.90 -3.50
CA LEU A 179 21.54 1.42 -4.73
C LEU A 179 22.14 2.57 -5.55
N ASN A 180 21.42 3.67 -5.66
CA ASN A 180 21.80 4.81 -6.49
C ASN A 180 22.59 5.89 -5.73
N GLY A 181 22.54 5.89 -4.39
CA GLY A 181 23.06 6.99 -3.58
C GLY A 181 22.18 8.24 -3.62
N GLU A 182 20.87 8.07 -3.72
CA GLU A 182 19.86 9.14 -3.80
C GLU A 182 19.39 9.50 -2.40
N GLY A 183 19.74 10.70 -1.93
CA GLY A 183 19.40 11.19 -0.58
C GLY A 183 20.20 10.52 0.55
N VAL A 184 21.05 9.55 0.24
CA VAL A 184 21.91 8.81 1.17
C VAL A 184 23.20 8.40 0.46
N LYS A 185 24.25 8.12 1.21
CA LYS A 185 25.46 7.52 0.62
C LYS A 185 25.13 6.15 0.03
N GLN A 186 25.59 5.90 -1.21
CA GLN A 186 25.42 4.61 -1.87
C GLN A 186 25.95 3.46 -0.98
N ASP A 187 25.12 2.43 -0.83
CA ASP A 187 25.43 1.22 -0.07
C ASP A 187 24.70 0.00 -0.67
N TYR A 188 25.43 -0.81 -1.40
CA TYR A 188 24.91 -1.99 -2.08
C TYR A 188 24.44 -3.09 -1.12
N TYR A 189 25.04 -3.20 0.06
CA TYR A 189 24.62 -4.18 1.06
C TYR A 189 23.27 -3.79 1.68
N GLU A 190 23.10 -2.50 2.02
CA GLU A 190 21.80 -2.00 2.49
C GLU A 190 20.74 -2.11 1.39
N ALA A 191 21.06 -1.79 0.12
CA ALA A 191 20.15 -1.96 -1.00
C ALA A 191 19.64 -3.42 -1.10
N PHE A 192 20.58 -4.38 -1.10
CA PHE A 192 20.27 -5.80 -1.12
C PHE A 192 19.37 -6.21 0.06
N ARG A 193 19.67 -5.74 1.26
CA ARG A 193 18.91 -6.06 2.47
C ARG A 193 17.46 -5.59 2.38
N TRP A 194 17.23 -4.39 1.89
CA TRP A 194 15.90 -3.81 1.75
C TRP A 194 15.11 -4.44 0.60
N PHE A 195 15.73 -4.71 -0.55
CA PHE A 195 15.09 -5.48 -1.62
C PHE A 195 14.68 -6.88 -1.16
N LYS A 196 15.53 -7.55 -0.37
CA LYS A 196 15.23 -8.86 0.19
C LYS A 196 14.00 -8.81 1.10
N ALA A 197 13.92 -7.82 1.99
CA ALA A 197 12.78 -7.66 2.90
C ALA A 197 11.45 -7.44 2.14
N ALA A 198 11.45 -6.63 1.07
CA ALA A 198 10.28 -6.42 0.24
C ALA A 198 9.93 -7.65 -0.62
N ALA A 199 10.93 -8.31 -1.20
CA ALA A 199 10.76 -9.52 -2.03
C ALA A 199 10.18 -10.71 -1.23
N GLU A 200 10.56 -10.86 0.04
CA GLU A 200 10.01 -11.86 0.95
C GLU A 200 8.52 -11.64 1.24
N GLN A 201 8.03 -10.42 1.11
CA GLN A 201 6.61 -10.08 1.19
C GLN A 201 5.86 -10.29 -0.14
N GLY A 202 6.58 -10.65 -1.20
CA GLY A 202 6.00 -10.92 -2.52
C GLY A 202 5.98 -9.72 -3.47
N ASP A 203 6.60 -8.58 -3.12
CA ASP A 203 6.68 -7.42 -4.02
C ASP A 203 7.43 -7.76 -5.31
N ALA A 204 6.76 -7.63 -6.46
CA ALA A 204 7.30 -8.05 -7.75
C ALA A 204 8.47 -7.18 -8.22
N GLU A 205 8.44 -5.87 -7.94
CA GLU A 205 9.56 -4.99 -8.29
C GLU A 205 10.78 -5.30 -7.44
N ALA A 206 10.59 -5.52 -6.14
CA ALA A 206 11.68 -5.92 -5.26
C ALA A 206 12.25 -7.29 -5.62
N GLN A 207 11.42 -8.26 -6.03
CA GLN A 207 11.90 -9.56 -6.53
C GLN A 207 12.78 -9.37 -7.77
N ASN A 208 12.37 -8.51 -8.72
CA ASN A 208 13.19 -8.18 -9.88
C ASN A 208 14.51 -7.50 -9.47
N ASN A 209 14.45 -6.51 -8.58
CA ASN A 209 15.63 -5.78 -8.10
C ASN A 209 16.59 -6.69 -7.31
N LEU A 210 16.06 -7.57 -6.46
CA LEU A 210 16.86 -8.58 -5.76
C LEU A 210 17.48 -9.58 -6.74
N GLY A 211 16.74 -9.98 -7.79
CA GLY A 211 17.25 -10.78 -8.90
C GLY A 211 18.43 -10.09 -9.59
N ASN A 212 18.35 -8.78 -9.83
CA ASN A 212 19.47 -8.00 -10.39
C ASN A 212 20.68 -7.99 -9.44
N CYS A 213 20.49 -7.92 -8.13
CA CYS A 213 21.56 -8.00 -7.15
C CYS A 213 22.32 -9.33 -7.26
N TYR A 214 21.61 -10.45 -7.33
CA TYR A 214 22.23 -11.77 -7.49
C TYR A 214 22.86 -11.95 -8.87
N TYR A 215 22.20 -11.46 -9.93
CA TYR A 215 22.71 -11.56 -11.29
C TYR A 215 24.05 -10.82 -11.48
N LEU A 216 24.17 -9.63 -10.87
CA LEU A 216 25.35 -8.77 -11.01
C LEU A 216 26.39 -8.95 -9.88
N GLY A 217 26.04 -9.64 -8.79
CA GLY A 217 26.89 -9.72 -7.59
C GLY A 217 26.96 -8.41 -6.82
N VAL A 218 25.87 -7.63 -6.78
CA VAL A 218 25.81 -6.31 -6.13
C VAL A 218 25.24 -6.47 -4.72
N GLY A 219 26.05 -6.18 -3.71
CA GLY A 219 25.70 -6.36 -2.29
C GLY A 219 25.63 -7.82 -1.82
N VAL A 220 25.85 -8.79 -2.72
CA VAL A 220 25.84 -10.22 -2.49
C VAL A 220 26.74 -10.92 -3.51
N ASN A 221 27.13 -12.16 -3.25
CA ASN A 221 27.85 -12.96 -4.26
C ASN A 221 26.91 -13.27 -5.43
N GLN A 222 27.47 -13.23 -6.65
CA GLN A 222 26.72 -13.56 -7.86
C GLN A 222 26.16 -15.00 -7.82
N ASP A 223 24.88 -15.14 -8.15
CA ASP A 223 24.17 -16.42 -8.24
C ASP A 223 23.06 -16.35 -9.31
N TYR A 224 23.36 -16.88 -10.49
CA TYR A 224 22.39 -16.90 -11.59
C TYR A 224 21.16 -17.78 -11.34
N ASN A 225 21.29 -18.84 -10.53
CA ASN A 225 20.15 -19.69 -10.19
C ASN A 225 19.15 -18.95 -9.32
N GLU A 226 19.65 -18.25 -8.31
CA GLU A 226 18.78 -17.42 -7.43
C GLU A 226 18.22 -16.22 -8.19
N ALA A 227 19.01 -15.57 -9.06
CA ALA A 227 18.52 -14.50 -9.93
C ALA A 227 17.37 -15.00 -10.81
N PHE A 228 17.52 -16.15 -11.49
CA PHE A 228 16.48 -16.75 -12.32
C PHE A 228 15.20 -17.03 -11.52
N ARG A 229 15.33 -17.63 -10.33
CA ARG A 229 14.20 -17.92 -9.44
C ARG A 229 13.40 -16.67 -9.10
N LEU A 230 14.09 -15.58 -8.76
CA LEU A 230 13.48 -14.29 -8.39
C LEU A 230 12.82 -13.59 -9.57
N TYR A 231 13.50 -13.55 -10.72
CA TYR A 231 12.92 -13.01 -11.95
C TYR A 231 11.65 -13.79 -12.34
N LYS A 232 11.67 -15.12 -12.20
CA LYS A 232 10.50 -15.95 -12.50
C LYS A 232 9.31 -15.59 -11.60
N ALA A 233 9.55 -15.43 -10.28
CA ALA A 233 8.50 -15.04 -9.35
C ALA A 233 7.91 -13.66 -9.68
N ALA A 234 8.73 -12.68 -10.06
CA ALA A 234 8.29 -11.35 -10.48
C ALA A 234 7.54 -11.39 -11.84
N ALA A 235 8.06 -12.15 -12.80
CA ALA A 235 7.49 -12.28 -14.14
C ALA A 235 6.10 -12.95 -14.10
N GLU A 236 5.89 -13.95 -13.25
CA GLU A 236 4.60 -14.60 -13.02
C GLU A 236 3.55 -13.66 -12.43
N GLN A 237 3.98 -12.59 -11.79
CA GLN A 237 3.11 -11.49 -11.31
C GLN A 237 2.90 -10.39 -12.37
N GLY A 238 3.46 -10.54 -13.57
CA GLY A 238 3.29 -9.61 -14.68
C GLY A 238 4.32 -8.46 -14.72
N ASN A 239 5.41 -8.55 -13.96
CA ASN A 239 6.49 -7.56 -14.05
C ASN A 239 7.20 -7.70 -15.41
N ALA A 240 7.08 -6.68 -16.29
CA ALA A 240 7.60 -6.70 -17.66
C ALA A 240 9.13 -6.76 -17.71
N ASP A 241 9.82 -6.04 -16.81
CA ASP A 241 11.30 -6.09 -16.74
C ASP A 241 11.77 -7.49 -16.37
N ALA A 242 11.12 -8.13 -15.41
CA ALA A 242 11.44 -9.50 -15.03
C ALA A 242 11.15 -10.49 -16.16
N GLN A 243 10.08 -10.29 -16.95
CA GLN A 243 9.80 -11.11 -18.16
C GLN A 243 10.95 -10.99 -19.17
N CYS A 244 11.45 -9.77 -19.42
CA CYS A 244 12.63 -9.57 -20.25
C CYS A 244 13.88 -10.28 -19.68
N ARG A 245 14.09 -10.19 -18.34
CA ARG A 245 15.22 -10.85 -17.66
C ARG A 245 15.18 -12.37 -17.80
N ILE A 246 14.02 -12.97 -17.62
CA ILE A 246 13.80 -14.42 -17.83
C ILE A 246 14.10 -14.80 -19.28
N GLY A 247 13.64 -14.01 -20.26
CA GLY A 247 13.98 -14.21 -21.66
C GLY A 247 15.48 -14.26 -21.90
N ASN A 248 16.23 -13.33 -21.30
CA ASN A 248 17.69 -13.30 -21.37
C ASN A 248 18.34 -14.50 -20.69
N CYS A 249 17.86 -14.93 -19.52
CA CYS A 249 18.36 -16.13 -18.83
C CYS A 249 18.24 -17.38 -19.71
N TYR A 250 17.08 -17.60 -20.35
CA TYR A 250 16.90 -18.70 -21.28
C TYR A 250 17.77 -18.56 -22.56
N TYR A 251 17.93 -17.32 -23.06
CA TYR A 251 18.75 -17.08 -24.25
C TYR A 251 20.22 -17.38 -24.00
N LEU A 252 20.75 -17.01 -22.83
CA LEU A 252 22.16 -17.17 -22.47
C LEU A 252 22.45 -18.51 -21.77
N GLY A 253 21.46 -19.15 -21.17
CA GLY A 253 21.66 -20.34 -20.33
C GLY A 253 22.19 -20.00 -18.93
N GLU A 254 21.83 -18.83 -18.39
CA GLU A 254 22.25 -18.36 -17.07
C GLU A 254 21.17 -18.64 -16.02
N GLY A 255 21.53 -19.46 -15.02
CA GLY A 255 20.61 -19.92 -14.00
C GLY A 255 19.53 -20.94 -14.49
N VAL A 256 19.56 -21.29 -15.77
CA VAL A 256 18.65 -22.23 -16.42
C VAL A 256 19.30 -22.80 -17.66
N LYS A 257 18.88 -23.99 -18.10
CA LYS A 257 19.35 -24.54 -19.39
C LYS A 257 18.89 -23.63 -20.53
N GLN A 258 19.81 -23.32 -21.45
CA GLN A 258 19.53 -22.52 -22.64
C GLN A 258 18.36 -23.09 -23.44
N ASP A 259 17.40 -22.23 -23.76
CA ASP A 259 16.22 -22.56 -24.58
C ASP A 259 15.71 -21.32 -25.34
N TYR A 260 15.99 -21.25 -26.64
CA TYR A 260 15.58 -20.12 -27.47
C TYR A 260 14.06 -20.00 -27.68
N ASN A 261 13.33 -21.12 -27.59
CA ASN A 261 11.86 -21.08 -27.70
C ASN A 261 11.23 -20.47 -26.46
N GLU A 262 11.71 -20.86 -25.27
CA GLU A 262 11.28 -20.20 -24.02
C GLU A 262 11.73 -18.74 -23.98
N ALA A 263 12.95 -18.42 -24.41
CA ALA A 263 13.39 -17.02 -24.50
C ALA A 263 12.44 -16.17 -25.36
N PHE A 264 12.07 -16.68 -26.56
CA PHE A 264 11.14 -15.98 -27.44
C PHE A 264 9.74 -15.79 -26.81
N ARG A 265 9.24 -16.82 -26.11
CA ARG A 265 7.93 -16.73 -25.42
C ARG A 265 7.92 -15.64 -24.37
N TRP A 266 8.97 -15.54 -23.56
CA TRP A 266 9.08 -14.52 -22.52
C TRP A 266 9.27 -13.11 -23.09
N PHE A 267 10.09 -12.93 -24.12
CA PHE A 267 10.22 -11.63 -24.81
C PHE A 267 8.91 -11.17 -25.48
N LYS A 268 8.06 -12.10 -25.90
CA LYS A 268 6.75 -11.75 -26.46
C LYS A 268 5.73 -11.38 -25.37
N ALA A 269 5.91 -11.84 -24.15
CA ALA A 269 5.01 -11.56 -23.03
C ALA A 269 5.32 -10.20 -22.37
N ALA A 270 6.60 -9.78 -22.40
CA ALA A 270 7.07 -8.48 -21.94
C ALA A 270 6.64 -7.34 -22.89
#